data_bfdaee5f9f9ab74e571c920db06b9902
#
_entry.id   bfdaee5f9f9ab74e571c920db06b9902
#
_cell.length_a   1.000
_cell.length_b   1.000
_cell.length_c   1.000
_cell.angle_alpha   90.00
_cell.angle_beta   90.00
_cell.angle_gamma   90.00
#
_symmetry.space_group_name_H-M   'P 1'
#
loop_
_entity.id
_entity.type
_entity.pdbx_description
1 polymer ?
#
loop_
_entity_poly.entity_id
_entity_poly.type
_entity_poly.pdbx_seq_one_letter_code
_entity_poly.pdbx_strand_id
1 'polypeptide(L)' 'MKCIHCQGKMKRGTTPFHVDRKGCHLMLDAVPAWVCMQCGEPYFEEKEVDAIQDLVASVEERAEALALTA' A
#
# COMPACT_ATOMS: atom_id res chain seq x y z
N MET A 1 15.23 13.28 -2.44
CA MET A 1 15.09 12.09 -1.61
C MET A 1 15.91 10.95 -2.17
N LYS A 2 16.61 10.22 -1.34
CA LYS A 2 17.43 9.11 -1.77
C LYS A 2 16.89 7.78 -1.25
N CYS A 3 17.05 6.75 -2.05
CA CYS A 3 16.67 5.39 -1.65
C CYS A 3 17.57 4.90 -0.51
N ILE A 4 16.97 4.30 0.51
CA ILE A 4 17.72 3.78 1.66
C ILE A 4 18.50 2.52 1.34
N HIS A 5 18.16 1.84 0.24
CA HIS A 5 18.83 0.59 -0.14
C HIS A 5 20.02 0.83 -1.08
N CYS A 6 19.82 1.63 -2.12
CA CYS A 6 20.85 1.83 -3.14
C CYS A 6 21.31 3.27 -3.26
N GLN A 7 20.70 4.17 -2.51
CA GLN A 7 20.99 5.61 -2.53
C GLN A 7 20.74 6.28 -3.88
N GLY A 8 19.98 5.64 -4.75
CA GLY A 8 19.57 6.22 -6.02
C GLY A 8 18.53 7.31 -5.83
N LYS A 9 18.28 8.08 -6.87
CA LYS A 9 17.26 9.12 -6.85
C LYS A 9 15.87 8.51 -6.80
N MET A 10 14.97 9.12 -6.04
CA MET A 10 13.57 8.72 -5.98
C MET A 10 12.71 9.75 -6.71
N LYS A 11 11.66 9.24 -7.35
CA LYS A 11 10.72 10.05 -8.10
C LYS A 11 9.31 9.76 -7.64
N ARG A 12 8.46 10.80 -7.59
CA ARG A 12 7.03 10.58 -7.30
C ARG A 12 6.40 9.83 -8.46
N GLY A 13 5.67 8.79 -8.10
CA GLY A 13 4.99 7.96 -9.08
C GLY A 13 3.93 7.14 -8.40
N THR A 14 3.58 6.01 -8.99
CA THR A 14 2.60 5.08 -8.43
C THR A 14 3.16 3.67 -8.43
N THR A 15 2.67 2.86 -7.51
CA THR A 15 3.05 1.45 -7.41
C THR A 15 1.84 0.63 -7.01
N PRO A 16 1.72 -0.61 -7.47
CA PRO A 16 0.65 -1.48 -7.00
C PRO A 16 0.92 -1.93 -5.57
N PHE A 17 -0.16 -2.20 -4.84
CA PHE A 17 -0.09 -2.59 -3.45
C PHE A 17 -1.08 -3.72 -3.17
N HIS A 18 -0.62 -4.77 -2.50
CA HIS A 18 -1.43 -5.94 -2.16
C HIS A 18 -1.45 -6.15 -0.67
N VAL A 19 -2.62 -6.49 -0.13
CA VAL A 19 -2.78 -6.85 1.27
C VAL A 19 -3.64 -8.09 1.37
N ASP A 20 -3.15 -9.10 2.08
CA ASP A 20 -3.92 -10.29 2.42
C ASP A 20 -4.18 -10.29 3.91
N ARG A 21 -5.45 -10.26 4.29
CA ARG A 21 -5.86 -10.21 5.70
C ARG A 21 -7.05 -11.10 5.94
N LYS A 22 -6.91 -12.09 6.80
CA LYS A 22 -8.01 -12.91 7.31
C LYS A 22 -9.05 -13.32 6.26
N GLY A 23 -8.59 -13.84 5.14
CA GLY A 23 -9.48 -14.26 4.07
C GLY A 23 -9.94 -13.13 3.16
N CYS A 24 -9.44 -11.93 3.38
CA CYS A 24 -9.70 -10.78 2.52
C CYS A 24 -8.45 -10.45 1.72
N HIS A 25 -8.61 -10.28 0.43
CA HIS A 25 -7.52 -9.93 -0.47
C HIS A 25 -7.80 -8.57 -1.10
N LEU A 26 -6.93 -7.61 -0.84
CA LEU A 26 -7.09 -6.25 -1.36
C LEU A 26 -5.96 -5.94 -2.33
N MET A 27 -6.33 -5.47 -3.51
CA MET A 27 -5.37 -5.04 -4.52
C MET A 27 -5.63 -3.59 -4.90
N LEU A 28 -4.60 -2.77 -4.83
CA LEU A 28 -4.64 -1.39 -5.28
C LEU A 28 -3.73 -1.26 -6.49
N ASP A 29 -4.29 -0.81 -7.61
CA ASP A 29 -3.55 -0.74 -8.87
C ASP A 29 -2.48 0.33 -8.88
N ALA A 30 -2.77 1.48 -8.24
CA ALA A 30 -1.85 2.61 -8.28
C ALA A 30 -1.95 3.40 -6.98
N VAL A 31 -0.94 3.25 -6.15
CA VAL A 31 -0.82 4.00 -4.90
C VAL A 31 0.30 5.02 -5.06
N PRO A 32 0.05 6.31 -4.79
CA PRO A 32 1.10 7.31 -4.86
C PRO A 32 2.25 6.96 -3.93
N ALA A 33 3.45 7.04 -4.43
CA ALA A 33 4.65 6.69 -3.66
C ALA A 33 5.88 7.32 -4.28
N TRP A 34 6.98 7.31 -3.53
CA TRP A 34 8.29 7.60 -4.07
C TRP A 34 8.85 6.30 -4.60
N VAL A 35 9.29 6.30 -5.83
CA VAL A 35 9.85 5.10 -6.48
C VAL A 35 11.30 5.36 -6.83
N CYS A 36 12.18 4.46 -6.42
CA CYS A 36 13.60 4.57 -6.75
C CYS A 36 13.79 4.34 -8.24
N MET A 37 14.51 5.26 -8.88
CA MET A 37 14.77 5.18 -10.32
C MET A 37 15.82 4.13 -10.65
N GLN A 38 16.54 3.62 -9.66
CA GLN A 38 17.64 2.69 -9.87
C GLN A 38 17.25 1.25 -9.54
N CYS A 39 16.67 1.03 -8.36
CA CYS A 39 16.30 -0.34 -7.92
C CYS A 39 14.81 -0.62 -7.96
N GLY A 40 13.96 0.40 -8.18
CA GLY A 40 12.52 0.23 -8.26
C GLY A 40 11.81 0.11 -6.92
N GLU A 41 12.52 0.26 -5.80
CA GLU A 41 11.91 0.14 -4.48
C GLU A 41 10.94 1.30 -4.22
N PRO A 42 9.72 1.01 -3.76
CA PRO A 42 8.77 2.07 -3.41
C PRO A 42 8.98 2.52 -1.97
N TYR A 43 8.68 3.79 -1.73
CA TYR A 43 8.65 4.36 -0.40
C TYR A 43 7.33 5.12 -0.22
N PHE A 44 6.56 4.75 0.79
CA PHE A 44 5.28 5.40 1.10
C PHE A 44 5.51 6.43 2.20
N GLU A 45 4.99 7.63 1.98
CA GLU A 45 5.00 8.64 3.02
C GLU A 45 3.92 8.32 4.06
N GLU A 46 4.00 8.99 5.21
CA GLU A 46 3.07 8.77 6.32
C GLU A 46 1.61 8.92 5.88
N LYS A 47 1.31 9.91 5.05
CA LYS A 47 -0.06 10.14 4.58
C LYS A 47 -0.58 8.97 3.74
N GLU A 48 0.27 8.34 2.93
CA GLU A 48 -0.14 7.18 2.15
C GLU A 48 -0.31 5.96 3.04
N VAL A 49 0.58 5.79 4.00
CA VAL A 49 0.48 4.68 4.96
C VAL A 49 -0.81 4.79 5.77
N ASP A 50 -1.13 5.98 6.26
CA ASP A 50 -2.35 6.21 7.02
C ASP A 50 -3.59 5.90 6.19
N ALA A 51 -3.62 6.36 4.94
CA ALA A 51 -4.75 6.10 4.05
C ALA A 51 -4.92 4.60 3.77
N ILE A 52 -3.81 3.89 3.56
CA ILE A 52 -3.84 2.46 3.33
C ILE A 52 -4.35 1.72 4.58
N GLN A 53 -3.87 2.10 5.76
CA GLN A 53 -4.30 1.48 7.01
C GLN A 53 -5.79 1.70 7.26
N ASP A 54 -6.30 2.90 7.00
CA ASP A 54 -7.72 3.19 7.13
C ASP A 54 -8.56 2.34 6.17
N LEU A 55 -8.09 2.20 4.95
CA LEU A 55 -8.79 1.38 3.96
C LEU A 55 -8.80 -0.09 4.35
N VAL A 56 -7.66 -0.61 4.80
CA VAL A 56 -7.55 -2.00 5.24
C VAL A 56 -8.47 -2.27 6.41
N ALA A 57 -8.50 -1.39 7.40
CA ALA A 57 -9.37 -1.53 8.57
C ALA A 57 -10.85 -1.55 8.15
N SER A 58 -11.23 -0.69 7.22
CA SER A 58 -12.60 -0.62 6.72
C SER A 58 -13.00 -1.91 5.98
N VAL A 59 -12.10 -2.44 5.18
CA VAL A 59 -12.34 -3.68 4.44
C VAL A 59 -12.45 -4.87 5.38
N GLU A 60 -11.58 -4.96 6.39
CA GLU A 60 -11.63 -6.02 7.38
C GLU A 60 -12.96 -6.02 8.14
N GLU A 61 -13.42 -4.85 8.56
CA GLU A 61 -14.67 -4.70 9.27
C GLU A 61 -15.86 -5.16 8.41
N ARG A 62 -15.88 -4.78 7.15
CA ARG A 62 -16.96 -5.17 6.23
C ARG A 62 -16.91 -6.65 5.90
N ALA A 63 -15.73 -7.20 5.73
CA ALA A 63 -15.56 -8.62 5.46
C ALA A 63 -16.06 -9.46 6.63
N GLU A 64 -15.77 -9.03 7.87
CA GLU A 64 -16.24 -9.69 9.06
C GLU A 64 -17.75 -9.69 9.15
N ALA A 65 -18.39 -8.56 8.86
CA ALA A 65 -19.84 -8.45 8.85
C ALA A 65 -20.48 -9.39 7.81
N LEU A 66 -19.88 -9.49 6.64
CA LEU A 66 -20.38 -10.39 5.60
C LEU A 66 -20.22 -11.85 6.00
N ALA A 67 -19.11 -12.21 6.65
CA ALA A 67 -18.88 -13.57 7.12
C ALA A 67 -19.91 -13.98 8.17
N LEU A 68 -20.33 -13.05 9.02
CA LEU A 68 -21.32 -13.31 10.05
C LEU A 68 -22.73 -13.51 9.47
N THR A 69 -23.00 -12.93 8.32
CA THR A 69 -24.30 -13.05 7.67
C THR A 69 -24.40 -14.23 6.70
N ALA A 70 -23.26 -14.80 6.38
CA ALA A 70 -23.20 -15.96 5.50
C ALA A 70 -23.47 -17.24 6.30
#